data_7e48ff9417a09b26bbba8c6e5a8dd83e
#
_entry.id   7e48ff9417a09b26bbba8c6e5a8dd83e
#
_cell.length_a   1.000
_cell.length_b   1.000
_cell.length_c   1.000
_cell.angle_alpha   90.00
_cell.angle_beta   90.00
_cell.angle_gamma   90.00
#
_symmetry.space_group_name_H-M   'P 1'
#
loop_
_entity.id
_entity.type
_entity.pdbx_description
1 polymer ?
#
loop_
_entity_poly.entity_id
_entity_poly.type
_entity_poly.pdbx_seq_one_letter_code
_entity_poly.pdbx_strand_id
1 'polypeptide(L)'
;MKLLLSMFAYPFIVRAFVVGILVSLCASLLGVPLVLKRYSMIGDGLSHVSFGALSVAVACGFAPLWFSIPVVVIAAFILMHVAEKSRVSADAMIAVFSASALAIGVIVTSLTTGMTTDVDSYMFGSILAMSRSDVILSVTLALCVLALYILFYHKLFSVTFDESFARATGVRVGTYKTILSVLTALTVVLGMRMMGAMLLSSLIIFPALSAMRVFKSFRSVVCFAAGLSVMCFCLGLTGSYLLSTPVGATVVVCDLAAFLLCCLIDRGRG
;
A
#
# COMPACT_ATOMS: atom_id res chain seq x y z
N MET A 1 6.05 15.44 -27.36
CA MET A 1 5.07 14.45 -27.79
C MET A 1 5.71 13.16 -28.29
N LYS A 2 6.72 13.18 -29.20
CA LYS A 2 7.44 11.98 -29.67
C LYS A 2 8.11 11.17 -28.53
N LEU A 3 8.69 11.83 -27.54
CA LEU A 3 9.40 11.21 -26.41
C LEU A 3 8.42 10.49 -25.43
N LEU A 4 7.20 11.00 -25.26
CA LEU A 4 6.16 10.34 -24.47
C LEU A 4 5.58 9.11 -25.20
N LEU A 5 5.46 9.16 -26.52
CA LEU A 5 5.01 8.02 -27.32
C LEU A 5 6.08 6.92 -27.36
N SER A 6 7.37 7.28 -27.41
CA SER A 6 8.47 6.30 -27.37
C SER A 6 8.54 5.54 -26.05
N MET A 7 8.06 6.13 -24.93
CA MET A 7 7.99 5.48 -23.63
C MET A 7 7.13 4.22 -23.65
N PHE A 8 5.96 4.27 -24.34
CA PHE A 8 5.05 3.13 -24.49
C PHE A 8 5.53 2.06 -25.48
N ALA A 9 6.58 2.31 -26.24
CA ALA A 9 7.21 1.30 -27.08
C ALA A 9 7.97 0.23 -26.26
N TYR A 10 8.29 0.53 -25.00
CA TYR A 10 9.00 -0.40 -24.09
C TYR A 10 8.00 -1.26 -23.29
N PRO A 11 8.00 -2.60 -23.51
CA PRO A 11 7.03 -3.50 -22.83
C PRO A 11 7.10 -3.46 -21.30
N PHE A 12 8.29 -3.19 -20.71
CA PHE A 12 8.46 -3.11 -19.27
C PHE A 12 7.77 -1.87 -18.68
N ILE A 13 7.76 -0.76 -19.41
CA ILE A 13 7.06 0.47 -18.96
C ILE A 13 5.55 0.27 -19.00
N VAL A 14 5.03 -0.38 -20.04
CA VAL A 14 3.59 -0.69 -20.12
C VAL A 14 3.16 -1.59 -18.95
N ARG A 15 3.95 -2.60 -18.62
CA ARG A 15 3.70 -3.44 -17.44
C ARG A 15 3.71 -2.63 -16.15
N ALA A 16 4.71 -1.74 -16.00
CA ALA A 16 4.82 -0.85 -14.86
C ALA A 16 3.57 0.05 -14.70
N PHE A 17 3.06 0.61 -15.82
CA PHE A 17 1.83 1.39 -15.81
C PHE A 17 0.61 0.57 -15.37
N VAL A 18 0.40 -0.61 -15.97
CA VAL A 18 -0.76 -1.45 -15.66
C VAL A 18 -0.77 -1.88 -14.20
N VAL A 19 0.35 -2.45 -13.73
CA VAL A 19 0.45 -2.91 -12.33
C VAL A 19 0.39 -1.71 -11.38
N GLY A 20 1.09 -0.63 -11.69
CA GLY A 20 1.15 0.54 -10.86
C GLY A 20 -0.20 1.24 -10.68
N ILE A 21 -0.98 1.39 -11.74
CA ILE A 21 -2.35 1.94 -11.67
C ILE A 21 -3.23 1.05 -10.78
N LEU A 22 -3.17 -0.27 -10.95
CA LEU A 22 -3.98 -1.19 -10.16
C LEU A 22 -3.59 -1.17 -8.67
N VAL A 23 -2.29 -1.18 -8.38
CA VAL A 23 -1.81 -1.14 -6.98
C VAL A 23 -2.10 0.22 -6.35
N SER A 24 -1.94 1.34 -7.08
CA SER A 24 -2.27 2.69 -6.57
C SER A 24 -3.77 2.83 -6.27
N LEU A 25 -4.64 2.25 -7.11
CA LEU A 25 -6.07 2.16 -6.82
C LEU A 25 -6.36 1.35 -5.55
N CYS A 26 -5.78 0.15 -5.42
CA CYS A 26 -5.95 -0.67 -4.21
C CYS A 26 -5.47 0.07 -2.96
N ALA A 27 -4.27 0.65 -3.02
CA ALA A 27 -3.66 1.36 -1.90
C ALA A 27 -4.51 2.56 -1.45
N SER A 28 -4.96 3.41 -2.37
CA SER A 28 -5.75 4.59 -2.05
C SER A 28 -7.16 4.26 -1.55
N LEU A 29 -7.81 3.25 -2.13
CA LEU A 29 -9.13 2.80 -1.69
C LEU A 29 -9.10 2.22 -0.27
N LEU A 30 -8.08 1.41 0.05
CA LEU A 30 -7.86 0.88 1.40
C LEU A 30 -7.32 1.96 2.34
N GLY A 31 -6.57 2.93 1.85
CA GLY A 31 -6.02 4.03 2.61
C GLY A 31 -7.09 4.86 3.33
N VAL A 32 -8.23 5.14 2.69
CA VAL A 32 -9.30 5.93 3.29
C VAL A 32 -9.84 5.30 4.60
N PRO A 33 -10.31 4.03 4.63
CA PRO A 33 -10.75 3.43 5.89
C PRO A 33 -9.62 3.24 6.91
N LEU A 34 -8.39 2.98 6.46
CA LEU A 34 -7.24 2.80 7.37
C LEU A 34 -6.87 4.11 8.06
N VAL A 35 -6.80 5.23 7.33
CA VAL A 35 -6.51 6.55 7.90
C VAL A 35 -7.62 6.99 8.86
N LEU A 36 -8.89 6.79 8.51
CA LEU A 36 -10.03 7.09 9.39
C LEU A 36 -10.00 6.28 10.70
N LYS A 37 -9.52 5.06 10.65
CA LYS A 37 -9.35 4.19 11.82
C LYS A 37 -8.03 4.42 12.58
N ARG A 38 -7.24 5.42 12.22
CA ARG A 38 -5.93 5.74 12.83
C ARG A 38 -4.88 4.63 12.66
N TYR A 39 -4.94 3.91 11.55
CA TYR A 39 -3.92 2.94 11.13
C TYR A 39 -3.07 3.50 9.97
N SER A 40 -2.73 4.80 10.02
CA SER A 40 -2.04 5.47 8.91
C SER A 40 -0.70 4.84 8.57
N MET A 41 0.05 4.39 9.58
CA MET A 41 1.38 3.79 9.41
C MET A 41 1.36 2.29 9.08
N ILE A 42 0.17 1.66 8.91
CA ILE A 42 0.08 0.21 8.71
C ILE A 42 0.76 -0.26 7.41
N GLY A 43 0.73 0.57 6.36
CA GLY A 43 1.40 0.29 5.09
C GLY A 43 2.91 0.14 5.27
N ASP A 44 3.52 1.07 5.99
CA ASP A 44 4.94 1.05 6.32
C ASP A 44 5.30 -0.14 7.21
N GLY A 45 4.57 -0.32 8.31
CA GLY A 45 4.80 -1.42 9.24
C GLY A 45 4.70 -2.80 8.59
N LEU A 46 3.67 -3.06 7.79
CA LEU A 46 3.52 -4.32 7.08
C LEU A 46 4.55 -4.51 5.95
N SER A 47 5.05 -3.43 5.37
CA SER A 47 6.14 -3.50 4.40
C SER A 47 7.41 -4.04 5.04
N HIS A 48 7.77 -3.57 6.24
CA HIS A 48 8.92 -4.11 6.98
C HIS A 48 8.70 -5.55 7.44
N VAL A 49 7.47 -5.93 7.83
CA VAL A 49 7.12 -7.34 8.09
C VAL A 49 7.29 -8.19 6.83
N SER A 50 6.87 -7.68 5.68
CA SER A 50 7.04 -8.37 4.40
C SER A 50 8.52 -8.56 4.07
N PHE A 51 9.36 -7.54 4.29
CA PHE A 51 10.81 -7.66 4.11
C PHE A 51 11.42 -8.75 5.02
N GLY A 52 11.08 -8.74 6.32
CA GLY A 52 11.54 -9.78 7.25
C GLY A 52 11.12 -11.18 6.83
N ALA A 53 9.87 -11.34 6.42
CA ALA A 53 9.35 -12.62 5.92
C ALA A 53 10.04 -13.10 4.63
N LEU A 54 10.29 -12.17 3.69
CA LEU A 54 11.02 -12.45 2.45
C LEU A 54 12.45 -12.89 2.73
N SER A 55 13.16 -12.20 3.63
CA SER A 55 14.53 -12.55 4.03
C SER A 55 14.61 -13.94 4.62
N VAL A 56 13.70 -14.30 5.53
CA VAL A 56 13.59 -15.64 6.11
C VAL A 56 13.28 -16.68 5.05
N ALA A 57 12.34 -16.41 4.15
CA ALA A 57 11.98 -17.33 3.07
C ALA A 57 13.16 -17.66 2.17
N VAL A 58 13.91 -16.63 1.75
CA VAL A 58 15.11 -16.82 0.91
C VAL A 58 16.19 -17.61 1.65
N ALA A 59 16.44 -17.30 2.92
CA ALA A 59 17.41 -18.02 3.76
C ALA A 59 17.06 -19.51 3.93
N CYS A 60 15.76 -19.82 4.00
CA CYS A 60 15.27 -21.21 4.13
C CYS A 60 15.04 -21.91 2.78
N GLY A 61 15.27 -21.24 1.65
CA GLY A 61 15.04 -21.82 0.31
C GLY A 61 13.56 -21.96 -0.07
N PHE A 62 12.66 -21.25 0.62
CA PHE A 62 11.24 -21.21 0.27
C PHE A 62 10.95 -20.21 -0.85
N ALA A 63 9.83 -20.42 -1.56
CA ALA A 63 9.35 -19.42 -2.53
C ALA A 63 8.94 -18.12 -1.81
N PRO A 64 9.62 -16.98 -2.06
CA PRO A 64 9.52 -15.80 -1.20
C PRO A 64 8.09 -15.25 -1.06
N LEU A 65 7.33 -15.17 -2.16
CA LEU A 65 5.95 -14.65 -2.13
C LEU A 65 4.98 -15.58 -1.40
N TRP A 66 5.07 -16.88 -1.63
CA TRP A 66 4.18 -17.86 -1.01
C TRP A 66 4.37 -17.93 0.51
N PHE A 67 5.57 -17.62 1.00
CA PHE A 67 5.86 -17.54 2.43
C PHE A 67 5.48 -16.18 3.02
N SER A 68 5.78 -15.08 2.34
CA SER A 68 5.53 -13.74 2.89
C SER A 68 4.04 -13.39 2.98
N ILE A 69 3.21 -13.82 2.02
CA ILE A 69 1.77 -13.53 2.04
C ILE A 69 1.10 -13.99 3.36
N PRO A 70 1.18 -15.27 3.78
CA PRO A 70 0.54 -15.68 5.03
C PRO A 70 1.13 -15.00 6.25
N VAL A 71 2.45 -14.75 6.30
CA VAL A 71 3.08 -14.05 7.43
C VAL A 71 2.55 -12.63 7.56
N VAL A 72 2.48 -11.88 6.46
CA VAL A 72 1.98 -10.49 6.49
C VAL A 72 0.47 -10.45 6.77
N VAL A 73 -0.32 -11.42 6.28
CA VAL A 73 -1.74 -11.52 6.61
C VAL A 73 -1.95 -11.76 8.11
N ILE A 74 -1.18 -12.66 8.71
CA ILE A 74 -1.22 -12.93 10.16
C ILE A 74 -0.80 -11.67 10.93
N ALA A 75 0.28 -11.00 10.53
CA ALA A 75 0.72 -9.76 11.17
C ALA A 75 -0.33 -8.65 11.08
N ALA A 76 -0.95 -8.45 9.91
CA ALA A 76 -2.01 -7.46 9.74
C ALA A 76 -3.22 -7.78 10.61
N PHE A 77 -3.61 -9.05 10.69
CA PHE A 77 -4.69 -9.49 11.56
C PHE A 77 -4.37 -9.21 13.04
N ILE A 78 -3.18 -9.59 13.50
CA ILE A 78 -2.73 -9.33 14.88
C ILE A 78 -2.73 -7.82 15.16
N LEU A 79 -2.11 -7.02 14.31
CA LEU A 79 -2.03 -5.57 14.48
C LEU A 79 -3.42 -4.94 14.61
N MET A 80 -4.35 -5.26 13.71
CA MET A 80 -5.68 -4.66 13.74
C MET A 80 -6.57 -5.15 14.89
N HIS A 81 -6.37 -6.38 15.39
CA HIS A 81 -7.20 -6.92 16.48
C HIS A 81 -6.61 -6.64 17.87
N VAL A 82 -5.27 -6.64 18.00
CA VAL A 82 -4.62 -6.40 19.30
C VAL A 82 -4.59 -4.92 19.62
N ALA A 83 -4.39 -4.05 18.62
CA ALA A 83 -4.41 -2.60 18.81
C ALA A 83 -5.71 -2.09 19.44
N GLU A 84 -6.85 -2.71 19.12
CA GLU A 84 -8.14 -2.33 19.70
C GLU A 84 -8.32 -2.71 21.17
N LYS A 85 -7.69 -3.79 21.60
CA LYS A 85 -7.77 -4.30 22.99
C LYS A 85 -6.66 -3.78 23.89
N SER A 86 -5.64 -3.20 23.29
CA SER A 86 -4.45 -2.69 24.00
C SER A 86 -4.68 -1.26 24.51
N ARG A 87 -4.02 -0.93 25.63
CA ARG A 87 -3.88 0.46 26.10
C ARG A 87 -2.83 1.24 25.31
N VAL A 88 -2.07 0.55 24.43
CA VAL A 88 -1.03 1.14 23.59
C VAL A 88 -1.68 1.63 22.29
N SER A 89 -1.23 2.77 21.79
CA SER A 89 -1.72 3.30 20.51
C SER A 89 -1.41 2.35 19.35
N ALA A 90 -2.29 2.33 18.34
CA ALA A 90 -2.10 1.49 17.16
C ALA A 90 -0.76 1.78 16.46
N ASP A 91 -0.40 3.05 16.35
CA ASP A 91 0.88 3.47 15.73
C ASP A 91 2.10 2.96 16.51
N ALA A 92 2.06 2.95 17.84
CA ALA A 92 3.16 2.41 18.66
C ALA A 92 3.31 0.89 18.46
N MET A 93 2.21 0.16 18.34
CA MET A 93 2.26 -1.27 18.04
C MET A 93 2.81 -1.53 16.64
N ILE A 94 2.36 -0.76 15.64
CA ILE A 94 2.89 -0.84 14.28
C ILE A 94 4.39 -0.59 14.29
N ALA A 95 4.88 0.42 15.02
CA ALA A 95 6.30 0.73 15.13
C ALA A 95 7.12 -0.42 15.74
N VAL A 96 6.62 -1.08 16.78
CA VAL A 96 7.28 -2.25 17.39
C VAL A 96 7.37 -3.41 16.42
N PHE A 97 6.27 -3.75 15.74
CA PHE A 97 6.26 -4.82 14.73
C PHE A 97 7.18 -4.50 13.56
N SER A 98 7.15 -3.26 13.08
CA SER A 98 7.99 -2.76 12.00
C SER A 98 9.47 -2.89 12.32
N ALA A 99 9.90 -2.32 13.45
CA ALA A 99 11.30 -2.33 13.87
C ALA A 99 11.82 -3.77 14.12
N SER A 100 11.00 -4.61 14.77
CA SER A 100 11.36 -6.00 15.06
C SER A 100 11.51 -6.83 13.78
N ALA A 101 10.56 -6.70 12.86
CA ALA A 101 10.59 -7.43 11.60
C ALA A 101 11.75 -7.00 10.70
N LEU A 102 12.02 -5.69 10.63
CA LEU A 102 13.15 -5.14 9.90
C LEU A 102 14.47 -5.66 10.49
N ALA A 103 14.63 -5.62 11.82
CA ALA A 103 15.83 -6.11 12.50
C ALA A 103 16.06 -7.61 12.23
N ILE A 104 15.02 -8.44 12.32
CA ILE A 104 15.10 -9.87 12.00
C ILE A 104 15.52 -10.07 10.53
N GLY A 105 14.90 -9.34 9.61
CA GLY A 105 15.23 -9.41 8.19
C GLY A 105 16.69 -9.07 7.90
N VAL A 106 17.19 -7.99 8.48
CA VAL A 106 18.59 -7.55 8.33
C VAL A 106 19.57 -8.58 8.92
N ILE A 107 19.28 -9.11 10.11
CA ILE A 107 20.12 -10.15 10.75
C ILE A 107 20.17 -11.41 9.87
N VAL A 108 19.03 -11.90 9.41
CA VAL A 108 18.95 -13.09 8.54
C VAL A 108 19.73 -12.87 7.26
N THR A 109 19.54 -11.72 6.61
CA THR A 109 20.28 -11.36 5.38
C THR A 109 21.79 -11.30 5.63
N SER A 110 22.22 -10.73 6.76
CA SER A 110 23.63 -10.61 7.15
C SER A 110 24.29 -11.98 7.45
N LEU A 111 23.53 -12.92 8.03
CA LEU A 111 24.06 -14.25 8.38
C LEU A 111 24.07 -15.22 7.20
N THR A 112 23.33 -14.95 6.15
CA THR A 112 23.22 -15.84 4.99
C THR A 112 24.26 -15.45 3.93
N THR A 113 25.37 -16.19 3.90
CA THR A 113 26.44 -16.00 2.93
C THR A 113 25.93 -16.19 1.49
N GLY A 114 26.20 -15.20 0.63
CA GLY A 114 25.77 -15.23 -0.78
C GLY A 114 24.40 -14.61 -1.08
N MET A 115 23.67 -14.15 -0.07
CA MET A 115 22.50 -13.27 -0.29
C MET A 115 22.98 -11.87 -0.64
N THR A 116 23.00 -11.57 -1.93
CA THR A 116 23.11 -10.19 -2.45
C THR A 116 21.75 -9.52 -2.45
N THR A 117 20.94 -9.78 -1.43
CA THR A 117 19.62 -9.16 -1.34
C THR A 117 19.82 -7.72 -0.93
N ASP A 118 19.80 -6.88 -1.92
CA ASP A 118 19.97 -5.45 -1.76
C ASP A 118 18.75 -4.92 -1.00
N VAL A 119 18.93 -4.63 0.29
CA VAL A 119 17.89 -4.05 1.16
C VAL A 119 17.31 -2.79 0.50
N ASP A 120 18.16 -2.04 -0.20
CA ASP A 120 17.77 -0.86 -0.95
C ASP A 120 16.78 -1.19 -2.06
N SER A 121 16.96 -2.32 -2.77
CA SER A 121 16.02 -2.77 -3.81
C SER A 121 14.62 -3.08 -3.26
N TYR A 122 14.52 -3.54 -2.00
CA TYR A 122 13.22 -3.77 -1.36
C TYR A 122 12.59 -2.47 -0.85
N MET A 123 13.38 -1.52 -0.37
CA MET A 123 12.86 -0.25 0.13
C MET A 123 12.37 0.65 -1.02
N PHE A 124 13.11 0.68 -2.13
CA PHE A 124 12.79 1.54 -3.28
C PHE A 124 12.00 0.83 -4.39
N GLY A 125 11.96 -0.51 -4.35
CA GLY A 125 11.28 -1.33 -5.36
C GLY A 125 12.02 -1.34 -6.71
N SER A 126 11.63 -2.27 -7.56
CA SER A 126 12.12 -2.35 -8.93
C SER A 126 10.97 -2.62 -9.90
N ILE A 127 10.11 -1.61 -10.07
CA ILE A 127 8.92 -1.70 -10.94
C ILE A 127 9.28 -2.05 -12.38
N LEU A 128 10.52 -1.75 -12.81
CA LEU A 128 11.00 -2.00 -14.16
C LEU A 128 11.56 -3.42 -14.36
N ALA A 129 11.87 -4.14 -13.27
CA ALA A 129 12.47 -5.48 -13.31
C ALA A 129 11.44 -6.63 -13.19
N MET A 130 10.14 -6.36 -13.39
CA MET A 130 9.07 -7.35 -13.25
C MET A 130 9.11 -8.43 -14.32
N SER A 131 9.04 -9.69 -13.89
CA SER A 131 8.79 -10.83 -14.77
C SER A 131 7.33 -10.86 -15.26
N ARG A 132 7.04 -11.59 -16.33
CA ARG A 132 5.67 -11.78 -16.81
C ARG A 132 4.77 -12.46 -15.77
N SER A 133 5.31 -13.44 -15.03
CA SER A 133 4.59 -14.13 -13.96
C SER A 133 4.23 -13.19 -12.81
N ASP A 134 5.14 -12.29 -12.43
CA ASP A 134 4.88 -11.29 -11.40
C ASP A 134 3.75 -10.32 -11.80
N VAL A 135 3.74 -9.90 -13.06
CA VAL A 135 2.66 -9.03 -13.59
C VAL A 135 1.31 -9.73 -13.55
N ILE A 136 1.22 -10.98 -14.01
CA ILE A 136 -0.05 -11.73 -14.00
C ILE A 136 -0.54 -11.92 -12.57
N LEU A 137 0.34 -12.33 -11.65
CA LEU A 137 0.00 -12.49 -10.25
C LEU A 137 -0.50 -11.17 -9.64
N SER A 138 0.22 -10.07 -9.87
CA SER A 138 -0.13 -8.75 -9.33
C SER A 138 -1.45 -8.23 -9.88
N VAL A 139 -1.68 -8.35 -11.18
CA VAL A 139 -2.95 -7.94 -11.81
C VAL A 139 -4.11 -8.77 -11.27
N THR A 140 -3.96 -10.10 -11.18
CA THR A 140 -5.02 -11.00 -10.67
C THR A 140 -5.36 -10.67 -9.22
N LEU A 141 -4.36 -10.52 -8.35
CA LEU A 141 -4.58 -10.20 -6.94
C LEU A 141 -5.12 -8.78 -6.76
N ALA A 142 -4.63 -7.80 -7.50
CA ALA A 142 -5.16 -6.44 -7.44
C ALA A 142 -6.62 -6.36 -7.88
N LEU A 143 -6.99 -7.05 -8.96
CA LEU A 143 -8.39 -7.16 -9.40
C LEU A 143 -9.27 -7.85 -8.35
N CYS A 144 -8.75 -8.90 -7.68
CA CYS A 144 -9.44 -9.56 -6.58
C CYS A 144 -9.68 -8.58 -5.40
N VAL A 145 -8.65 -7.82 -5.01
CA VAL A 145 -8.75 -6.81 -3.95
C VAL A 145 -9.79 -5.75 -4.32
N LEU A 146 -9.74 -5.22 -5.54
CA LEU A 146 -10.70 -4.21 -6.03
C LEU A 146 -12.12 -4.77 -6.04
N ALA A 147 -12.32 -5.97 -6.55
CA ALA A 147 -13.64 -6.62 -6.60
C ALA A 147 -14.22 -6.82 -5.19
N LEU A 148 -13.42 -7.33 -4.25
CA LEU A 148 -13.83 -7.52 -2.86
C LEU A 148 -14.09 -6.18 -2.15
N TYR A 149 -13.27 -5.16 -2.39
CA TYR A 149 -13.51 -3.82 -1.84
C TYR A 149 -14.83 -3.24 -2.33
N ILE A 150 -15.11 -3.31 -3.63
CA ILE A 150 -16.37 -2.80 -4.22
C ILE A 150 -17.56 -3.60 -3.69
N LEU A 151 -17.46 -4.94 -3.64
CA LEU A 151 -18.53 -5.82 -3.13
C LEU A 151 -18.87 -5.51 -1.67
N PHE A 152 -17.87 -5.27 -0.84
CA PHE A 152 -18.05 -4.99 0.59
C PHE A 152 -18.05 -3.51 0.94
N TYR A 153 -18.06 -2.61 -0.04
CA TYR A 153 -17.95 -1.15 0.14
C TYR A 153 -18.89 -0.62 1.25
N HIS A 154 -20.19 -0.94 1.19
CA HIS A 154 -21.16 -0.44 2.16
C HIS A 154 -20.93 -0.98 3.58
N LYS A 155 -20.47 -2.23 3.69
CA LYS A 155 -20.17 -2.84 4.99
C LYS A 155 -18.87 -2.30 5.58
N LEU A 156 -17.84 -2.12 4.73
CA LEU A 156 -16.57 -1.49 5.13
C LEU A 156 -16.81 -0.05 5.57
N PHE A 157 -17.63 0.71 4.84
CA PHE A 157 -18.03 2.05 5.25
C PHE A 157 -18.68 2.06 6.65
N SER A 158 -19.71 1.24 6.87
CA SER A 158 -20.42 1.18 8.15
C SER A 158 -19.47 0.82 9.31
N VAL A 159 -18.60 -0.19 9.12
CA VAL A 159 -17.63 -0.63 10.13
C VAL A 159 -16.54 0.43 10.37
N THR A 160 -16.22 1.25 9.37
CA THR A 160 -15.19 2.29 9.49
C THR A 160 -15.68 3.47 10.35
N PHE A 161 -16.93 3.89 10.16
CA PHE A 161 -17.49 5.07 10.86
C PHE A 161 -18.02 4.77 12.25
N ASP A 162 -18.83 3.75 12.39
CA ASP A 162 -19.46 3.40 13.68
C ASP A 162 -19.65 1.89 13.81
N GLU A 163 -18.76 1.29 14.59
CA GLU A 163 -18.81 -0.14 14.87
C GLU A 163 -20.00 -0.54 15.73
N SER A 164 -20.43 0.34 16.63
CA SER A 164 -21.56 0.08 17.53
C SER A 164 -22.85 0.05 16.72
N PHE A 165 -23.04 1.02 15.84
CA PHE A 165 -24.15 1.06 14.90
C PHE A 165 -24.12 -0.13 13.93
N ALA A 166 -22.96 -0.46 13.36
CA ALA A 166 -22.79 -1.59 12.47
C ALA A 166 -23.19 -2.91 13.16
N ARG A 167 -22.81 -3.10 14.44
CA ARG A 167 -23.25 -4.27 15.24
C ARG A 167 -24.74 -4.28 15.49
N ALA A 168 -25.32 -3.14 15.84
CA ALA A 168 -26.76 -3.02 16.09
C ALA A 168 -27.61 -3.33 14.85
N THR A 169 -27.08 -3.04 13.64
CA THR A 169 -27.72 -3.37 12.36
C THR A 169 -27.40 -4.78 11.85
N GLY A 170 -26.80 -5.65 12.68
CA GLY A 170 -26.54 -7.06 12.35
C GLY A 170 -25.28 -7.30 11.51
N VAL A 171 -24.42 -6.28 11.30
CA VAL A 171 -23.16 -6.44 10.57
C VAL A 171 -22.14 -7.14 11.47
N ARG A 172 -21.52 -8.20 10.97
CA ARG A 172 -20.44 -8.92 11.68
C ARG A 172 -19.14 -8.13 11.60
N VAL A 173 -18.96 -7.15 12.49
CA VAL A 173 -17.82 -6.22 12.49
C VAL A 173 -16.47 -6.95 12.43
N GLY A 174 -16.29 -8.03 13.23
CA GLY A 174 -15.04 -8.81 13.21
C GLY A 174 -14.69 -9.37 11.83
N THR A 175 -15.66 -9.90 11.10
CA THR A 175 -15.47 -10.43 9.75
C THR A 175 -14.99 -9.35 8.78
N TYR A 176 -15.59 -8.15 8.79
CA TYR A 176 -15.21 -7.07 7.88
C TYR A 176 -13.87 -6.43 8.26
N LYS A 177 -13.50 -6.42 9.53
CA LYS A 177 -12.14 -6.07 9.96
C LYS A 177 -11.11 -7.07 9.45
N THR A 178 -11.40 -8.36 9.56
CA THR A 178 -10.52 -9.40 8.99
C THR A 178 -10.39 -9.26 7.47
N ILE A 179 -11.49 -9.00 6.76
CA ILE A 179 -11.44 -8.73 5.32
C ILE A 179 -10.55 -7.53 5.03
N LEU A 180 -10.73 -6.41 5.74
CA LEU A 180 -9.89 -5.23 5.57
C LEU A 180 -8.40 -5.54 5.82
N SER A 181 -8.08 -6.30 6.88
CA SER A 181 -6.71 -6.74 7.19
C SER A 181 -6.10 -7.57 6.05
N VAL A 182 -6.85 -8.54 5.53
CA VAL A 182 -6.41 -9.40 4.43
C VAL A 182 -6.18 -8.59 3.14
N LEU A 183 -7.12 -7.72 2.78
CA LEU A 183 -7.00 -6.86 1.59
C LEU A 183 -5.79 -5.93 1.72
N THR A 184 -5.56 -5.35 2.90
CA THR A 184 -4.40 -4.50 3.18
C THR A 184 -3.11 -5.29 3.06
N ALA A 185 -3.03 -6.47 3.69
CA ALA A 185 -1.85 -7.34 3.64
C ALA A 185 -1.49 -7.74 2.19
N LEU A 186 -2.48 -8.16 1.40
CA LEU A 186 -2.27 -8.51 0.00
C LEU A 186 -1.77 -7.30 -0.80
N THR A 187 -2.39 -6.14 -0.63
CA THR A 187 -1.96 -4.91 -1.33
C THR A 187 -0.55 -4.52 -0.92
N VAL A 188 -0.18 -4.66 0.36
CA VAL A 188 1.16 -4.32 0.85
C VAL A 188 2.20 -5.28 0.30
N VAL A 189 1.98 -6.59 0.34
CA VAL A 189 2.96 -7.57 -0.19
C VAL A 189 3.20 -7.36 -1.68
N LEU A 190 2.12 -7.13 -2.45
CA LEU A 190 2.24 -6.87 -3.88
C LEU A 190 2.95 -5.53 -4.16
N GLY A 191 2.46 -4.48 -3.52
CA GLY A 191 2.96 -3.12 -3.75
C GLY A 191 4.42 -2.98 -3.33
N MET A 192 4.80 -3.52 -2.17
CA MET A 192 6.18 -3.46 -1.68
C MET A 192 7.16 -4.11 -2.65
N ARG A 193 6.85 -5.31 -3.15
CA ARG A 193 7.74 -6.02 -4.07
C ARG A 193 7.94 -5.27 -5.39
N MET A 194 6.90 -4.61 -5.89
CA MET A 194 6.90 -3.95 -7.19
C MET A 194 7.39 -2.51 -7.11
N MET A 195 6.93 -1.78 -6.11
CA MET A 195 7.08 -0.32 -6.00
C MET A 195 7.98 0.11 -4.85
N GLY A 196 8.26 -0.79 -3.91
CA GLY A 196 8.96 -0.50 -2.66
C GLY A 196 8.05 0.00 -1.54
N ALA A 197 8.57 -0.07 -0.32
CA ALA A 197 7.85 0.31 0.90
C ALA A 197 7.47 1.80 0.91
N MET A 198 8.41 2.67 0.54
CA MET A 198 8.25 4.12 0.56
C MET A 198 7.09 4.59 -0.34
N LEU A 199 7.03 4.11 -1.59
CA LEU A 199 5.98 4.50 -2.52
C LEU A 199 4.62 3.95 -2.08
N LEU A 200 4.57 2.70 -1.63
CA LEU A 200 3.32 2.10 -1.21
C LEU A 200 2.71 2.83 -0.01
N SER A 201 3.51 3.18 1.00
CA SER A 201 3.06 3.94 2.17
C SER A 201 2.52 5.31 1.77
N SER A 202 3.17 6.00 0.83
CA SER A 202 2.68 7.29 0.32
C SER A 202 1.33 7.16 -0.38
N LEU A 203 1.15 6.16 -1.24
CA LEU A 203 -0.11 5.90 -1.97
C LEU A 203 -1.29 5.54 -1.05
N ILE A 204 -1.02 4.99 0.14
CA ILE A 204 -2.05 4.73 1.15
C ILE A 204 -2.44 6.03 1.87
N ILE A 205 -1.45 6.86 2.26
CA ILE A 205 -1.65 7.99 3.18
C ILE A 205 -2.03 9.28 2.43
N PHE A 206 -1.20 9.72 1.48
CA PHE A 206 -1.35 11.05 0.85
C PHE A 206 -2.68 11.24 0.12
N PRO A 207 -3.14 10.31 -0.75
CA PRO A 207 -4.40 10.49 -1.45
C PRO A 207 -5.60 10.55 -0.50
N ALA A 208 -5.59 9.72 0.56
CA ALA A 208 -6.63 9.70 1.57
C ALA A 208 -6.68 11.02 2.36
N LEU A 209 -5.53 11.50 2.87
CA LEU A 209 -5.45 12.77 3.60
C LEU A 209 -5.81 13.96 2.71
N SER A 210 -5.35 14.00 1.46
CA SER A 210 -5.67 15.05 0.50
C SER A 210 -7.17 15.12 0.23
N ALA A 211 -7.82 13.97 0.03
CA ALA A 211 -9.25 13.88 -0.21
C ALA A 211 -10.07 14.34 0.99
N MET A 212 -9.66 14.00 2.22
CA MET A 212 -10.32 14.41 3.46
C MET A 212 -10.25 15.91 3.72
N ARG A 213 -9.25 16.62 3.17
CA ARG A 213 -9.17 18.07 3.24
C ARG A 213 -10.23 18.76 2.36
N VAL A 214 -10.51 18.19 1.19
CA VAL A 214 -11.37 18.84 0.19
C VAL A 214 -12.83 18.40 0.29
N PHE A 215 -13.07 17.15 0.68
CA PHE A 215 -14.40 16.54 0.70
C PHE A 215 -14.80 16.03 2.09
N LYS A 216 -16.10 16.16 2.42
CA LYS A 216 -16.67 15.73 3.70
C LYS A 216 -17.46 14.41 3.61
N SER A 217 -17.87 14.00 2.40
CA SER A 217 -18.61 12.74 2.22
C SER A 217 -17.67 11.58 1.92
N PHE A 218 -17.89 10.42 2.53
CA PHE A 218 -17.03 9.24 2.35
C PHE A 218 -16.89 8.85 0.87
N ARG A 219 -18.00 8.86 0.13
CA ARG A 219 -17.99 8.51 -1.30
C ARG A 219 -17.10 9.46 -2.11
N SER A 220 -17.23 10.77 -1.87
CA SER A 220 -16.39 11.76 -2.57
C SER A 220 -14.92 11.63 -2.18
N VAL A 221 -14.63 11.36 -0.90
CA VAL A 221 -13.27 11.13 -0.40
C VAL A 221 -12.66 9.92 -1.10
N VAL A 222 -13.37 8.79 -1.17
CA VAL A 222 -12.89 7.55 -1.80
C VAL A 222 -12.66 7.76 -3.30
N CYS A 223 -13.62 8.35 -4.02
CA CYS A 223 -13.49 8.58 -5.46
C CYS A 223 -12.35 9.55 -5.78
N PHE A 224 -12.22 10.64 -5.01
CA PHE A 224 -11.16 11.61 -5.23
C PHE A 224 -9.79 11.04 -4.87
N ALA A 225 -9.65 10.30 -3.76
CA ALA A 225 -8.42 9.63 -3.39
C ALA A 225 -7.96 8.66 -4.48
N ALA A 226 -8.88 7.86 -5.03
CA ALA A 226 -8.59 6.93 -6.11
C ALA A 226 -8.09 7.65 -7.37
N GLY A 227 -8.79 8.69 -7.80
CA GLY A 227 -8.39 9.49 -8.96
C GLY A 227 -7.06 10.20 -8.77
N LEU A 228 -6.84 10.80 -7.59
CA LEU A 228 -5.61 11.50 -7.24
C LEU A 228 -4.41 10.56 -7.22
N SER A 229 -4.56 9.38 -6.61
CA SER A 229 -3.50 8.36 -6.53
C SER A 229 -3.04 7.91 -7.92
N VAL A 230 -3.98 7.59 -8.81
CA VAL A 230 -3.67 7.20 -10.20
C VAL A 230 -2.99 8.35 -10.94
N MET A 231 -3.48 9.57 -10.79
CA MET A 231 -2.91 10.75 -11.42
C MET A 231 -1.47 10.99 -10.96
N CYS A 232 -1.21 11.00 -9.65
CA CYS A 232 0.12 11.18 -9.08
C CYS A 232 1.07 10.06 -9.51
N PHE A 233 0.59 8.81 -9.54
CA PHE A 233 1.38 7.69 -10.03
C PHE A 233 1.77 7.85 -11.50
N CYS A 234 0.81 8.19 -12.38
CA CYS A 234 1.08 8.38 -13.81
C CYS A 234 2.03 9.56 -14.06
N LEU A 235 1.84 10.68 -13.35
CA LEU A 235 2.72 11.84 -13.44
C LEU A 235 4.13 11.53 -12.91
N GLY A 236 4.22 10.86 -11.77
CA GLY A 236 5.49 10.48 -11.16
C GLY A 236 6.29 9.48 -12.00
N LEU A 237 5.63 8.45 -12.57
CA LEU A 237 6.27 7.50 -13.46
C LEU A 237 6.77 8.17 -14.75
N THR A 238 5.95 9.05 -15.32
CA THR A 238 6.33 9.83 -16.51
C THR A 238 7.48 10.79 -16.20
N GLY A 239 7.41 11.49 -15.07
CA GLY A 239 8.47 12.40 -14.61
C GLY A 239 9.79 11.67 -14.34
N SER A 240 9.72 10.50 -13.71
CA SER A 240 10.88 9.63 -13.49
C SER A 240 11.57 9.23 -14.79
N TYR A 241 10.78 8.86 -15.81
CA TYR A 241 11.33 8.53 -17.13
C TYR A 241 12.02 9.73 -17.81
N LEU A 242 11.43 10.92 -17.69
CA LEU A 242 12.00 12.14 -18.31
C LEU A 242 13.24 12.66 -17.61
N LEU A 243 13.28 12.55 -16.26
CA LEU A 243 14.35 13.10 -15.42
C LEU A 243 15.40 12.05 -15.00
N SER A 244 15.23 10.78 -15.41
CA SER A 244 16.08 9.65 -15.01
C SER A 244 16.21 9.54 -13.48
N THR A 245 15.10 9.74 -12.74
CA THR A 245 15.03 9.69 -11.28
C THR A 245 14.38 8.38 -10.80
N PRO A 246 14.57 7.95 -9.53
CA PRO A 246 13.90 6.79 -8.99
C PRO A 246 12.37 6.97 -8.99
N VAL A 247 11.64 6.00 -9.56
CA VAL A 247 10.17 6.08 -9.73
C VAL A 247 9.45 6.32 -8.41
N GLY A 248 9.80 5.56 -7.37
CA GLY A 248 9.15 5.67 -6.07
C GLY A 248 9.25 7.09 -5.49
N ALA A 249 10.46 7.66 -5.46
CA ALA A 249 10.69 8.99 -4.93
C ALA A 249 9.95 10.07 -5.73
N THR A 250 9.92 9.95 -7.06
CA THR A 250 9.25 10.93 -7.92
C THR A 250 7.74 10.93 -7.71
N VAL A 251 7.12 9.76 -7.56
CA VAL A 251 5.68 9.65 -7.26
C VAL A 251 5.36 10.23 -5.88
N VAL A 252 6.19 9.94 -4.86
CA VAL A 252 6.01 10.52 -3.51
C VAL A 252 6.06 12.05 -3.52
N VAL A 253 6.97 12.64 -4.31
CA VAL A 253 7.03 14.10 -4.48
C VAL A 253 5.76 14.63 -5.18
N CYS A 254 5.21 13.91 -6.15
CA CYS A 254 3.94 14.27 -6.78
C CYS A 254 2.78 14.19 -5.76
N ASP A 255 2.73 13.14 -4.94
CA ASP A 255 1.73 13.00 -3.87
C ASP A 255 1.82 14.13 -2.85
N LEU A 256 3.05 14.49 -2.43
CA LEU A 256 3.29 15.62 -1.52
C LEU A 256 2.82 16.94 -2.12
N ALA A 257 3.16 17.21 -3.38
CA ALA A 257 2.71 18.41 -4.07
C ALA A 257 1.18 18.49 -4.15
N ALA A 258 0.52 17.38 -4.50
CA ALA A 258 -0.93 17.28 -4.54
C ALA A 258 -1.57 17.51 -3.14
N PHE A 259 -0.98 16.95 -2.09
CA PHE A 259 -1.43 17.17 -0.72
C PHE A 259 -1.33 18.63 -0.30
N LEU A 260 -0.20 19.29 -0.58
CA LEU A 260 -0.01 20.72 -0.28
C LEU A 260 -1.02 21.60 -1.04
N LEU A 261 -1.30 21.29 -2.31
CA LEU A 261 -2.34 21.98 -3.08
C LEU A 261 -3.73 21.80 -2.45
N CYS A 262 -4.09 20.60 -2.02
CA CYS A 262 -5.34 20.34 -1.32
C CYS A 262 -5.43 21.10 0.01
N CYS A 263 -4.34 21.23 0.76
CA CYS A 263 -4.29 22.03 1.99
C CYS A 263 -4.48 23.53 1.71
N LEU A 264 -3.93 24.07 0.63
CA LEU A 264 -4.14 25.45 0.22
C LEU A 264 -5.60 25.72 -0.18
N ILE A 265 -6.22 24.78 -0.89
CA ILE A 265 -7.65 24.88 -1.28
C ILE A 265 -8.54 24.85 -0.03
N ASP A 266 -8.25 23.98 0.93
CA ASP A 266 -8.99 23.90 2.20
C ASP A 266 -8.92 25.22 2.98
N ARG A 267 -7.71 25.79 3.10
CA ARG A 267 -7.49 27.08 3.77
C ARG A 267 -8.20 28.25 3.09
N GLY A 268 -8.38 28.22 1.78
CA GLY A 268 -9.10 29.26 1.03
C GLY A 268 -10.62 29.17 1.12
N ARG A 269 -11.15 28.06 1.68
CA ARG A 269 -12.59 27.82 1.86
C ARG A 269 -13.09 28.08 3.29
N GLY A 270 -12.20 28.22 4.26
CA GLY A 270 -12.50 28.58 5.65
C GLY A 270 -12.25 30.04 5.90
#